data_c2efcd9f34e0b8ec6782de05b4ab7fc5
#
_entry.id   c2efcd9f34e0b8ec6782de05b4ab7fc5
#
_cell.length_a   1.000
_cell.length_b   1.000
_cell.length_c   1.000
_cell.angle_alpha   90.00
_cell.angle_beta   90.00
_cell.angle_gamma   90.00
#
_symmetry.space_group_name_H-M   'P 1'
#
loop_
_entity.id
_entity.type
_entity.pdbx_description
1 polymer ?
#
loop_
_entity_poly.entity_id
_entity_poly.type
_entity_poly.pdbx_seq_one_letter_code
_entity_poly.pdbx_strand_id
1 'polypeptide(L)'
;MKKTILITGTSSGIGKETVKLFQSNGWNVVATMRNPENDTELSKLDHVLVTRLDVLDLDSIEKAVKAGIEKFGKIDVLLNNAGYGAFGPLEAFPREKIIRQFETNVIGLLDVTRALLPHFRQNKSGIIINISSTGGKMTFPLGSLYHGTKFAVEGISESLSYELGEFGGKVKIVEPGAIATDFTGRSLDIGNDETLIEYQPLIAKFLAATQVMFSNASPASLVAGVIYEAATDGTDQLRYTAGEDAKTLIESRKQADDATFIAGMRTQLGL
;
A
#
# COMPACT_ATOMS: atom_id res chain seq x y z
N MET A 1 -28.17 6.19 1.26
CA MET A 1 -27.34 5.58 2.33
C MET A 1 -25.94 6.14 2.20
N LYS A 2 -25.21 6.34 3.31
CA LYS A 2 -23.78 6.69 3.28
C LYS A 2 -22.99 5.56 2.66
N LYS A 3 -21.97 5.87 1.85
CA LYS A 3 -21.01 4.87 1.35
C LYS A 3 -20.10 4.39 2.48
N THR A 4 -19.60 3.18 2.37
CA THR A 4 -18.72 2.56 3.37
C THR A 4 -17.40 2.12 2.74
N ILE A 5 -16.29 2.47 3.37
CA ILE A 5 -14.94 2.00 3.01
C ILE A 5 -14.37 1.11 4.11
N LEU A 6 -13.78 -0.04 3.73
CA LEU A 6 -12.92 -0.83 4.60
C LEU A 6 -11.45 -0.54 4.27
N ILE A 7 -10.65 -0.24 5.30
CA ILE A 7 -9.25 0.16 5.14
C ILE A 7 -8.37 -0.75 5.99
N THR A 8 -7.37 -1.37 5.38
CA THR A 8 -6.37 -2.16 6.11
C THR A 8 -5.18 -1.30 6.56
N GLY A 9 -4.64 -1.55 7.77
CA GLY A 9 -3.45 -0.88 8.26
C GLY A 9 -3.66 0.59 8.65
N THR A 10 -4.68 0.87 9.49
CA THR A 10 -5.08 2.24 9.86
C THR A 10 -4.44 2.79 11.13
N SER A 11 -3.52 2.05 11.76
CA SER A 11 -2.91 2.49 13.02
C SER A 11 -2.02 3.74 12.89
N SER A 12 -1.56 4.07 11.68
CA SER A 12 -0.70 5.24 11.39
C SER A 12 -0.68 5.58 9.89
N GLY A 13 0.03 6.64 9.54
CA GLY A 13 0.40 7.00 8.17
C GLY A 13 -0.77 7.16 7.22
N ILE A 14 -0.64 6.67 5.99
CA ILE A 14 -1.63 6.82 4.93
C ILE A 14 -3.00 6.28 5.35
N GLY A 15 -3.04 5.08 5.95
CA GLY A 15 -4.30 4.46 6.39
C GLY A 15 -5.05 5.32 7.39
N LYS A 16 -4.36 5.86 8.39
CA LYS A 16 -4.96 6.72 9.42
C LYS A 16 -5.51 8.03 8.85
N GLU A 17 -4.73 8.71 8.00
CA GLU A 17 -5.17 9.94 7.34
C GLU A 17 -6.34 9.70 6.38
N THR A 18 -6.36 8.53 5.71
CA THR A 18 -7.49 8.13 4.86
C THR A 18 -8.77 7.93 5.69
N VAL A 19 -8.69 7.29 6.87
CA VAL A 19 -9.86 7.17 7.77
C VAL A 19 -10.44 8.54 8.09
N LYS A 20 -9.61 9.49 8.51
CA LYS A 20 -10.04 10.84 8.86
C LYS A 20 -10.68 11.56 7.68
N LEU A 21 -10.07 11.48 6.50
CA LEU A 21 -10.58 12.15 5.30
C LEU A 21 -11.93 11.59 4.86
N PHE A 22 -12.09 10.25 4.82
CA PHE A 22 -13.36 9.64 4.42
C PHE A 22 -14.46 9.94 5.44
N GLN A 23 -14.15 9.84 6.73
CA GLN A 23 -15.09 10.15 7.79
C GLN A 23 -15.57 11.61 7.72
N SER A 24 -14.65 12.58 7.55
CA SER A 24 -15.01 14.00 7.44
C SER A 24 -15.82 14.33 6.19
N ASN A 25 -15.75 13.51 5.15
CA ASN A 25 -16.57 13.58 3.95
C ASN A 25 -17.87 12.76 4.05
N GLY A 26 -18.25 12.35 5.26
CA GLY A 26 -19.56 11.74 5.53
C GLY A 26 -19.67 10.26 5.22
N TRP A 27 -18.55 9.55 4.99
CA TRP A 27 -18.54 8.10 4.79
C TRP A 27 -18.60 7.35 6.12
N ASN A 28 -19.07 6.11 6.05
CA ASN A 28 -18.80 5.12 7.07
C ASN A 28 -17.42 4.51 6.83
N VAL A 29 -16.65 4.26 7.87
CA VAL A 29 -15.30 3.69 7.75
C VAL A 29 -15.13 2.48 8.65
N VAL A 30 -14.72 1.37 8.08
CA VAL A 30 -14.22 0.19 8.82
C VAL A 30 -12.70 0.32 8.85
N ALA A 31 -12.19 0.87 9.94
CA ALA A 31 -10.77 1.10 10.19
C ALA A 31 -10.16 -0.15 10.82
N THR A 32 -9.25 -0.83 10.12
CA THR A 32 -8.72 -2.10 10.61
C THR A 32 -7.23 -2.04 10.91
N MET A 33 -6.84 -2.70 11.99
CA MET A 33 -5.45 -2.78 12.45
C MET A 33 -5.24 -4.07 13.25
N ARG A 34 -3.98 -4.47 13.45
CA ARG A 34 -3.63 -5.70 14.18
C ARG A 34 -4.02 -5.62 15.67
N ASN A 35 -3.83 -4.48 16.29
CA ASN A 35 -4.02 -4.26 17.73
C ASN A 35 -4.95 -3.04 17.95
N PRO A 36 -6.28 -3.20 17.75
CA PRO A 36 -7.24 -2.11 17.87
C PRO A 36 -7.36 -1.55 19.31
N GLU A 37 -6.97 -2.32 20.31
CA GLU A 37 -6.92 -1.91 21.72
C GLU A 37 -5.94 -0.76 21.96
N ASN A 38 -4.96 -0.56 21.07
CA ASN A 38 -4.00 0.55 21.14
C ASN A 38 -4.52 1.83 20.47
N ASP A 39 -5.71 1.79 19.84
CA ASP A 39 -6.29 2.98 19.23
C ASP A 39 -6.86 3.92 20.30
N THR A 40 -6.47 5.18 20.23
CA THR A 40 -6.93 6.23 21.14
C THR A 40 -7.65 7.38 20.45
N GLU A 41 -7.76 7.32 19.13
CA GLU A 41 -8.23 8.44 18.30
C GLU A 41 -9.37 8.05 17.38
N LEU A 42 -9.17 7.02 16.51
CA LEU A 42 -10.14 6.67 15.47
C LEU A 42 -11.45 6.14 16.04
N SER A 43 -11.39 5.42 17.15
CA SER A 43 -12.58 4.88 17.84
C SER A 43 -13.50 5.94 18.42
N LYS A 44 -13.02 7.20 18.55
CA LYS A 44 -13.82 8.34 19.02
C LYS A 44 -14.55 9.07 17.89
N LEU A 45 -14.26 8.73 16.64
CA LEU A 45 -14.89 9.36 15.48
C LEU A 45 -16.24 8.74 15.18
N ASP A 46 -17.25 9.56 14.97
CA ASP A 46 -18.57 9.11 14.52
C ASP A 46 -18.46 8.39 13.17
N HIS A 47 -19.26 7.33 12.99
CA HIS A 47 -19.26 6.53 11.75
C HIS A 47 -17.97 5.77 11.45
N VAL A 48 -17.10 5.60 12.43
CA VAL A 48 -15.91 4.76 12.33
C VAL A 48 -16.12 3.49 13.18
N LEU A 49 -15.84 2.34 12.59
CA LEU A 49 -15.72 1.04 13.28
C LEU A 49 -14.25 0.66 13.30
N VAL A 50 -13.63 0.73 14.47
CA VAL A 50 -12.27 0.21 14.66
C VAL A 50 -12.36 -1.27 15.02
N THR A 51 -11.66 -2.14 14.26
CA THR A 51 -11.69 -3.59 14.50
C THR A 51 -10.38 -4.26 14.15
N ARG A 52 -10.15 -5.46 14.71
CA ARG A 52 -8.94 -6.24 14.43
C ARG A 52 -8.98 -6.82 13.02
N LEU A 53 -7.91 -6.61 12.28
CA LEU A 53 -7.57 -7.33 11.06
C LEU A 53 -6.06 -7.41 10.94
N ASP A 54 -5.53 -8.63 10.93
CA ASP A 54 -4.19 -8.96 10.49
C ASP A 54 -4.30 -9.63 9.12
N VAL A 55 -3.60 -9.10 8.14
CA VAL A 55 -3.64 -9.66 6.78
C VAL A 55 -3.06 -11.08 6.68
N LEU A 56 -2.37 -11.55 7.72
CA LEU A 56 -1.85 -12.92 7.84
C LEU A 56 -2.78 -13.86 8.62
N ASP A 57 -3.96 -13.39 9.04
CA ASP A 57 -4.92 -14.14 9.86
C ASP A 57 -6.30 -14.13 9.19
N LEU A 58 -6.62 -15.20 8.46
CA LEU A 58 -7.86 -15.35 7.70
C LEU A 58 -9.11 -15.18 8.58
N ASP A 59 -9.09 -15.70 9.79
CA ASP A 59 -10.20 -15.56 10.75
C ASP A 59 -10.46 -14.09 11.09
N SER A 60 -9.39 -13.29 11.28
CA SER A 60 -9.52 -11.87 11.57
C SER A 60 -10.04 -11.08 10.38
N ILE A 61 -9.67 -11.48 9.16
CA ILE A 61 -10.16 -10.88 7.91
C ILE A 61 -11.67 -11.09 7.79
N GLU A 62 -12.14 -12.34 7.92
CA GLU A 62 -13.56 -12.69 7.84
C GLU A 62 -14.39 -11.96 8.90
N LYS A 63 -13.91 -11.93 10.16
CA LYS A 63 -14.57 -11.22 11.26
C LYS A 63 -14.67 -9.72 11.01
N ALA A 64 -13.62 -9.08 10.50
CA ALA A 64 -13.64 -7.65 10.20
C ALA A 64 -14.60 -7.29 9.07
N VAL A 65 -14.60 -8.07 7.98
CA VAL A 65 -15.55 -7.90 6.86
C VAL A 65 -16.99 -8.07 7.33
N LYS A 66 -17.27 -9.13 8.09
CA LYS A 66 -18.60 -9.39 8.65
C LYS A 66 -19.04 -8.24 9.56
N ALA A 67 -18.20 -7.81 10.50
CA ALA A 67 -18.53 -6.71 11.41
C ALA A 67 -18.82 -5.41 10.66
N GLY A 68 -18.05 -5.10 9.59
CA GLY A 68 -18.31 -3.93 8.74
C GLY A 68 -19.67 -3.99 8.04
N ILE A 69 -20.02 -5.14 7.47
CA ILE A 69 -21.32 -5.35 6.81
C ILE A 69 -22.46 -5.29 7.83
N GLU A 70 -22.33 -5.94 8.98
CA GLU A 70 -23.34 -5.91 10.05
C GLU A 70 -23.58 -4.48 10.58
N LYS A 71 -22.50 -3.69 10.73
CA LYS A 71 -22.59 -2.34 11.26
C LYS A 71 -23.17 -1.33 10.28
N PHE A 72 -22.81 -1.43 8.99
CA PHE A 72 -23.13 -0.39 7.99
C PHE A 72 -23.98 -0.86 6.82
N GLY A 73 -24.34 -2.15 6.79
CA GLY A 73 -25.20 -2.78 5.77
C GLY A 73 -24.46 -3.15 4.50
N LYS A 74 -23.47 -2.37 4.08
CA LYS A 74 -22.70 -2.57 2.83
C LYS A 74 -21.29 -2.02 2.96
N ILE A 75 -20.33 -2.66 2.30
CA ILE A 75 -19.01 -2.10 2.00
C ILE A 75 -18.97 -1.78 0.50
N ASP A 76 -18.68 -0.53 0.15
CA ASP A 76 -18.61 -0.05 -1.24
C ASP A 76 -17.17 -0.02 -1.76
N VAL A 77 -16.19 0.21 -0.88
CA VAL A 77 -14.78 0.34 -1.24
C VAL A 77 -13.92 -0.49 -0.29
N LEU A 78 -12.96 -1.22 -0.85
CA LEU A 78 -11.85 -1.82 -0.13
C LEU A 78 -10.58 -1.02 -0.42
N LEU A 79 -9.88 -0.57 0.62
CA LEU A 79 -8.52 -0.04 0.52
C LEU A 79 -7.53 -1.04 1.13
N ASN A 80 -6.76 -1.70 0.29
CA ASN A 80 -5.61 -2.50 0.68
C ASN A 80 -4.39 -1.59 0.87
N ASN A 81 -4.19 -1.12 2.10
CA ASN A 81 -3.10 -0.22 2.46
C ASN A 81 -2.06 -0.88 3.37
N ALA A 82 -2.40 -1.94 4.09
CA ALA A 82 -1.46 -2.65 4.96
C ALA A 82 -0.27 -3.20 4.16
N GLY A 83 0.94 -2.95 4.66
CA GLY A 83 2.17 -3.41 4.03
C GLY A 83 3.41 -2.85 4.73
N TYR A 84 4.58 -3.36 4.36
CA TYR A 84 5.88 -2.87 4.85
C TYR A 84 6.96 -3.06 3.78
N GLY A 85 8.15 -2.53 4.00
CA GLY A 85 9.30 -2.66 3.10
C GLY A 85 10.46 -3.39 3.74
N ALA A 86 10.98 -4.43 3.07
CA ALA A 86 12.24 -5.07 3.39
C ALA A 86 13.30 -4.65 2.37
N PHE A 87 14.36 -3.99 2.87
CA PHE A 87 15.45 -3.46 2.06
C PHE A 87 16.80 -3.96 2.58
N GLY A 88 17.67 -4.36 1.68
CA GLY A 88 19.00 -4.88 1.99
C GLY A 88 19.50 -5.80 0.88
N PRO A 89 20.76 -6.27 0.96
CA PRO A 89 21.24 -7.33 0.08
C PRO A 89 20.39 -8.58 0.20
N LEU A 90 20.01 -9.18 -0.92
CA LEU A 90 19.17 -10.39 -0.89
C LEU A 90 19.82 -11.52 -0.07
N GLU A 91 21.14 -11.62 -0.13
CA GLU A 91 21.93 -12.62 0.60
C GLU A 91 21.85 -12.45 2.13
N ALA A 92 21.59 -11.22 2.62
CA ALA A 92 21.46 -10.93 4.05
C ALA A 92 20.08 -11.28 4.63
N PHE A 93 19.11 -11.69 3.79
CA PHE A 93 17.78 -12.00 4.27
C PHE A 93 17.60 -13.51 4.54
N PRO A 94 17.24 -13.91 5.78
CA PRO A 94 16.79 -15.25 6.03
C PRO A 94 15.48 -15.53 5.31
N ARG A 95 15.25 -16.79 4.93
CA ARG A 95 14.10 -17.22 4.12
C ARG A 95 12.76 -16.79 4.72
N GLU A 96 12.65 -16.76 6.04
CA GLU A 96 11.43 -16.39 6.77
C GLU A 96 11.05 -14.92 6.53
N LYS A 97 12.04 -14.03 6.46
CA LYS A 97 11.79 -12.60 6.13
C LYS A 97 11.36 -12.43 4.68
N ILE A 98 11.94 -13.20 3.75
CA ILE A 98 11.52 -13.21 2.34
C ILE A 98 10.05 -13.61 2.22
N ILE A 99 9.69 -14.74 2.83
CA ILE A 99 8.32 -15.25 2.84
C ILE A 99 7.38 -14.21 3.44
N ARG A 100 7.70 -13.68 4.62
CA ARG A 100 6.87 -12.69 5.31
C ARG A 100 6.61 -11.44 4.49
N GLN A 101 7.60 -10.96 3.70
CA GLN A 101 7.42 -9.79 2.83
C GLN A 101 6.34 -10.06 1.78
N PHE A 102 6.36 -11.24 1.14
CA PHE A 102 5.36 -11.62 0.14
C PHE A 102 4.02 -11.99 0.78
N GLU A 103 4.02 -12.69 1.89
CA GLU A 103 2.78 -13.00 2.63
C GLU A 103 2.04 -11.75 3.05
N THR A 104 2.75 -10.72 3.56
CA THR A 104 2.11 -9.49 4.00
C THR A 104 1.62 -8.64 2.81
N ASN A 105 2.51 -8.34 1.86
CA ASN A 105 2.24 -7.33 0.83
C ASN A 105 1.44 -7.87 -0.37
N VAL A 106 1.46 -9.19 -0.58
CA VAL A 106 0.83 -9.83 -1.75
C VAL A 106 -0.28 -10.78 -1.31
N ILE A 107 0.06 -11.85 -0.57
CA ILE A 107 -0.93 -12.88 -0.21
C ILE A 107 -2.02 -12.29 0.70
N GLY A 108 -1.63 -11.54 1.73
CA GLY A 108 -2.58 -10.89 2.64
C GLY A 108 -3.50 -9.90 1.94
N LEU A 109 -2.99 -9.11 0.97
CA LEU A 109 -3.80 -8.27 0.10
C LEU A 109 -4.83 -9.09 -0.68
N LEU A 110 -4.41 -10.23 -1.25
CA LEU A 110 -5.29 -11.14 -1.98
C LEU A 110 -6.36 -11.75 -1.06
N ASP A 111 -6.00 -12.14 0.16
CA ASP A 111 -6.94 -12.76 1.10
C ASP A 111 -8.02 -11.77 1.55
N VAL A 112 -7.66 -10.53 1.87
CA VAL A 112 -8.65 -9.47 2.17
C VAL A 112 -9.54 -9.20 0.96
N THR A 113 -8.94 -9.13 -0.24
CA THR A 113 -9.69 -8.95 -1.49
C THR A 113 -10.68 -10.09 -1.69
N ARG A 114 -10.24 -11.36 -1.59
CA ARG A 114 -11.09 -12.55 -1.74
C ARG A 114 -12.25 -12.60 -0.76
N ALA A 115 -12.04 -12.14 0.47
CA ALA A 115 -13.10 -12.09 1.48
C ALA A 115 -14.24 -11.13 1.10
N LEU A 116 -13.96 -10.07 0.32
CA LEU A 116 -14.96 -9.08 -0.13
C LEU A 116 -15.51 -9.34 -1.54
N LEU A 117 -14.85 -10.11 -2.39
CA LEU A 117 -15.32 -10.37 -3.76
C LEU A 117 -16.76 -10.92 -3.83
N PRO A 118 -17.20 -11.89 -2.98
CA PRO A 118 -18.58 -12.36 -3.00
C PRO A 118 -19.59 -11.25 -2.71
N HIS A 119 -19.27 -10.35 -1.77
CA HIS A 119 -20.10 -9.20 -1.42
C HIS A 119 -20.20 -8.19 -2.59
N PHE A 120 -19.09 -7.85 -3.25
CA PHE A 120 -19.09 -6.96 -4.41
C PHE A 120 -19.87 -7.57 -5.58
N ARG A 121 -19.65 -8.84 -5.87
CA ARG A 121 -20.37 -9.57 -6.94
C ARG A 121 -21.86 -9.60 -6.70
N GLN A 122 -22.31 -9.89 -5.47
CA GLN A 122 -23.72 -9.90 -5.09
C GLN A 122 -24.37 -8.52 -5.25
N ASN A 123 -23.65 -7.46 -4.91
CA ASN A 123 -24.11 -6.08 -5.03
C ASN A 123 -23.93 -5.50 -6.46
N LYS A 124 -23.34 -6.23 -7.38
CA LYS A 124 -22.98 -5.79 -8.75
C LYS A 124 -22.25 -4.44 -8.74
N SER A 125 -21.42 -4.23 -7.74
CA SER A 125 -20.64 -3.00 -7.56
C SER A 125 -19.59 -3.20 -6.47
N GLY A 126 -18.49 -2.46 -6.56
CA GLY A 126 -17.44 -2.42 -5.55
C GLY A 126 -16.18 -1.80 -6.15
N ILE A 127 -15.40 -1.12 -5.35
CA ILE A 127 -14.11 -0.57 -5.76
C ILE A 127 -13.03 -1.17 -4.88
N ILE A 128 -12.00 -1.72 -5.49
CA ILE A 128 -10.79 -2.17 -4.81
C ILE A 128 -9.70 -1.16 -5.12
N ILE A 129 -9.11 -0.57 -4.10
CA ILE A 129 -7.96 0.35 -4.22
C ILE A 129 -6.76 -0.33 -3.57
N ASN A 130 -5.72 -0.56 -4.35
CA ASN A 130 -4.48 -1.18 -3.89
C ASN A 130 -3.37 -0.13 -3.80
N ILE A 131 -2.73 -0.03 -2.63
CA ILE A 131 -1.56 0.84 -2.48
C ILE A 131 -0.34 0.12 -3.02
N SER A 132 0.11 0.58 -4.20
CA SER A 132 1.38 0.21 -4.81
C SER A 132 2.50 1.15 -4.33
N SER A 133 3.33 1.61 -5.20
CA SER A 133 4.43 2.55 -4.99
C SER A 133 5.02 2.92 -6.36
N THR A 134 5.81 3.99 -6.45
CA THR A 134 6.79 4.14 -7.55
C THR A 134 7.64 2.89 -7.70
N GLY A 135 7.93 2.20 -6.58
CA GLY A 135 8.63 0.93 -6.54
C GLY A 135 7.91 -0.26 -7.17
N GLY A 136 6.67 -0.10 -7.65
CA GLY A 136 5.95 -1.06 -8.49
C GLY A 136 6.11 -0.80 -9.99
N LYS A 137 6.73 0.33 -10.36
CA LYS A 137 6.99 0.75 -11.75
C LYS A 137 8.48 0.79 -12.10
N MET A 138 9.32 0.88 -11.09
CA MET A 138 10.78 0.93 -11.22
C MET A 138 11.43 0.30 -9.99
N THR A 139 12.76 0.13 -10.02
CA THR A 139 13.50 -0.45 -8.89
C THR A 139 14.62 0.47 -8.44
N PHE A 140 14.92 0.39 -7.14
CA PHE A 140 16.10 0.98 -6.51
C PHE A 140 17.01 -0.12 -5.97
N PRO A 141 18.31 0.11 -5.78
CA PRO A 141 19.17 -0.86 -5.14
C PRO A 141 18.65 -1.33 -3.77
N LEU A 142 19.02 -2.53 -3.39
CA LEU A 142 18.67 -3.17 -2.12
C LEU A 142 17.15 -3.42 -1.89
N GLY A 143 16.30 -3.11 -2.85
CA GLY A 143 14.83 -3.23 -2.72
C GLY A 143 14.25 -4.47 -3.42
N SER A 144 15.03 -5.51 -3.74
CA SER A 144 14.55 -6.65 -4.54
C SER A 144 13.26 -7.27 -3.99
N LEU A 145 13.14 -7.43 -2.68
CA LEU A 145 11.95 -8.01 -2.05
C LEU A 145 10.76 -7.05 -2.11
N TYR A 146 10.96 -5.80 -1.69
CA TYR A 146 9.90 -4.80 -1.70
C TYR A 146 9.39 -4.53 -3.11
N HIS A 147 10.28 -4.25 -4.06
CA HIS A 147 9.91 -4.02 -5.46
C HIS A 147 9.21 -5.22 -6.05
N GLY A 148 9.72 -6.44 -5.80
CA GLY A 148 9.05 -7.67 -6.24
C GLY A 148 7.60 -7.74 -5.79
N THR A 149 7.30 -7.37 -4.52
CA THR A 149 5.91 -7.34 -4.03
C THR A 149 5.08 -6.23 -4.67
N LYS A 150 5.65 -5.05 -4.94
CA LYS A 150 4.91 -3.94 -5.55
C LYS A 150 4.65 -4.16 -7.04
N PHE A 151 5.59 -4.76 -7.78
CA PHE A 151 5.35 -5.24 -9.15
C PHE A 151 4.27 -6.32 -9.19
N ALA A 152 4.24 -7.24 -8.21
CA ALA A 152 3.16 -8.22 -8.09
C ALA A 152 1.80 -7.54 -7.88
N VAL A 153 1.70 -6.54 -6.98
CA VAL A 153 0.47 -5.78 -6.76
C VAL A 153 0.00 -5.08 -8.05
N GLU A 154 0.91 -4.51 -8.84
CA GLU A 154 0.58 -3.89 -10.13
C GLU A 154 -0.04 -4.89 -11.10
N GLY A 155 0.65 -6.02 -11.35
CA GLY A 155 0.18 -7.04 -12.30
C GLY A 155 -1.12 -7.72 -11.85
N ILE A 156 -1.24 -8.04 -10.55
CA ILE A 156 -2.45 -8.60 -9.94
C ILE A 156 -3.62 -7.63 -10.12
N SER A 157 -3.42 -6.34 -9.80
CA SER A 157 -4.48 -5.34 -9.87
C SER A 157 -4.98 -5.12 -11.30
N GLU A 158 -4.06 -5.09 -12.27
CA GLU A 158 -4.41 -4.94 -13.68
C GLU A 158 -5.22 -6.15 -14.17
N SER A 159 -4.78 -7.38 -13.86
CA SER A 159 -5.52 -8.59 -14.21
C SER A 159 -6.90 -8.63 -13.53
N LEU A 160 -6.97 -8.31 -12.24
CA LEU A 160 -8.21 -8.33 -11.47
C LEU A 160 -9.24 -7.29 -11.97
N SER A 161 -8.78 -6.21 -12.64
CA SER A 161 -9.68 -5.20 -13.20
C SER A 161 -10.61 -5.76 -14.27
N TYR A 162 -10.14 -6.72 -15.07
CA TYR A 162 -10.98 -7.41 -16.07
C TYR A 162 -12.04 -8.27 -15.38
N GLU A 163 -11.65 -9.01 -14.32
CA GLU A 163 -12.57 -9.88 -13.58
C GLU A 163 -13.69 -9.12 -12.87
N LEU A 164 -13.34 -8.00 -12.20
CA LEU A 164 -14.33 -7.17 -11.52
C LEU A 164 -15.27 -6.46 -12.50
N GLY A 165 -14.75 -6.08 -13.66
CA GLY A 165 -15.53 -5.42 -14.72
C GLY A 165 -16.76 -6.22 -15.15
N GLU A 166 -16.70 -7.56 -15.12
CA GLU A 166 -17.79 -8.46 -15.50
C GLU A 166 -19.05 -8.28 -14.62
N PHE A 167 -18.93 -7.74 -13.42
CA PHE A 167 -20.06 -7.48 -12.54
C PHE A 167 -20.17 -6.02 -12.06
N GLY A 168 -19.53 -5.09 -12.78
CA GLY A 168 -19.61 -3.65 -12.49
C GLY A 168 -18.72 -3.17 -11.35
N GLY A 169 -17.74 -3.98 -10.93
CA GLY A 169 -16.71 -3.57 -9.99
C GLY A 169 -15.53 -2.87 -10.69
N LYS A 170 -14.70 -2.17 -9.91
CA LYS A 170 -13.51 -1.45 -10.41
C LYS A 170 -12.29 -1.75 -9.55
N VAL A 171 -11.13 -1.75 -10.17
CA VAL A 171 -9.83 -1.79 -9.48
C VAL A 171 -9.08 -0.51 -9.74
N LYS A 172 -8.46 0.03 -8.70
CA LYS A 172 -7.65 1.23 -8.73
C LYS A 172 -6.30 0.94 -8.08
N ILE A 173 -5.25 1.57 -8.55
CA ILE A 173 -3.90 1.46 -8.00
C ILE A 173 -3.45 2.87 -7.64
N VAL A 174 -3.01 3.07 -6.41
CA VAL A 174 -2.37 4.32 -5.99
C VAL A 174 -0.87 4.07 -5.90
N GLU A 175 -0.07 4.92 -6.54
CA GLU A 175 1.38 4.82 -6.68
C GLU A 175 2.07 5.98 -5.94
N PRO A 176 2.28 5.89 -4.60
CA PRO A 176 2.96 6.94 -3.84
C PRO A 176 4.46 6.99 -4.13
N GLY A 177 5.03 8.20 -4.02
CA GLY A 177 6.46 8.43 -3.89
C GLY A 177 6.96 8.33 -2.45
N ALA A 178 7.89 9.21 -2.06
CA ALA A 178 8.33 9.34 -0.68
C ALA A 178 7.27 10.05 0.16
N ILE A 179 6.78 9.36 1.19
CA ILE A 179 5.69 9.87 2.06
C ILE A 179 6.18 9.94 3.50
N ALA A 180 5.97 11.07 4.14
CA ALA A 180 6.30 11.31 5.56
C ALA A 180 5.35 10.51 6.47
N THR A 181 5.75 9.30 6.79
CA THR A 181 5.02 8.35 7.63
C THR A 181 6.01 7.57 8.49
N ASP A 182 5.51 6.73 9.39
CA ASP A 182 6.31 5.73 10.12
C ASP A 182 6.89 4.61 9.20
N PHE A 183 6.84 4.76 7.89
CA PHE A 183 7.36 3.75 6.97
C PHE A 183 8.86 3.53 7.17
N THR A 184 9.63 4.60 7.37
CA THR A 184 11.08 4.53 7.67
C THR A 184 11.40 4.10 9.10
N GLY A 185 10.38 3.97 9.96
CA GLY A 185 10.50 3.45 11.32
C GLY A 185 9.95 2.04 11.43
N ARG A 186 8.69 1.91 11.85
CA ARG A 186 8.06 0.61 12.13
C ARG A 186 7.82 -0.28 10.91
N SER A 187 7.70 0.30 9.73
CA SER A 187 7.36 -0.43 8.50
C SER A 187 8.56 -0.60 7.57
N LEU A 188 9.78 -0.41 8.08
CA LEU A 188 11.01 -0.66 7.36
C LEU A 188 11.80 -1.76 8.07
N ASP A 189 12.05 -2.86 7.38
CA ASP A 189 12.94 -3.94 7.82
C ASP A 189 14.24 -3.86 7.00
N ILE A 190 15.34 -3.53 7.65
CA ILE A 190 16.66 -3.48 7.00
C ILE A 190 17.37 -4.81 7.21
N GLY A 191 17.58 -5.52 6.12
CA GLY A 191 18.46 -6.69 6.07
C GLY A 191 19.91 -6.24 5.95
N ASN A 192 20.68 -6.49 7.00
CA ASN A 192 22.13 -6.28 6.99
C ASN A 192 22.83 -7.45 7.69
N ASP A 193 23.89 -7.93 7.08
CA ASP A 193 24.86 -8.85 7.66
C ASP A 193 26.23 -8.17 7.53
N GLU A 194 26.80 -7.76 8.66
CA GLU A 194 28.07 -7.03 8.72
C GLU A 194 29.26 -7.86 8.23
N THR A 195 29.11 -9.20 8.17
CA THR A 195 30.14 -10.09 7.64
C THR A 195 30.24 -10.05 6.12
N LEU A 196 29.19 -9.58 5.45
CA LEU A 196 29.15 -9.38 3.99
C LEU A 196 29.75 -8.01 3.66
N ILE A 197 31.06 -7.90 3.75
CA ILE A 197 31.81 -6.64 3.65
C ILE A 197 31.65 -5.94 2.29
N GLU A 198 31.44 -6.71 1.21
CA GLU A 198 31.28 -6.19 -0.15
C GLU A 198 30.00 -5.34 -0.30
N TYR A 199 28.96 -5.60 0.51
CA TYR A 199 27.71 -4.84 0.47
C TYR A 199 27.70 -3.59 1.37
N GLN A 200 28.61 -3.48 2.33
CA GLN A 200 28.58 -2.40 3.32
C GLN A 200 28.67 -0.99 2.67
N PRO A 201 29.51 -0.74 1.65
CA PRO A 201 29.54 0.56 0.97
C PRO A 201 28.22 0.89 0.26
N LEU A 202 27.55 -0.12 -0.33
CA LEU A 202 26.25 0.05 -0.99
C LEU A 202 25.16 0.39 0.02
N ILE A 203 25.13 -0.31 1.16
CA ILE A 203 24.18 -0.07 2.24
C ILE A 203 24.33 1.36 2.79
N ALA A 204 25.55 1.81 3.04
CA ALA A 204 25.82 3.16 3.52
C ALA A 204 25.31 4.24 2.54
N LYS A 205 25.57 4.08 1.24
CA LYS A 205 25.09 4.99 0.19
C LYS A 205 23.56 4.99 0.09
N PHE A 206 22.95 3.81 0.15
CA PHE A 206 21.48 3.67 0.13
C PHE A 206 20.85 4.37 1.32
N LEU A 207 21.35 4.19 2.54
CA LEU A 207 20.83 4.85 3.73
C LEU A 207 20.94 6.37 3.65
N ALA A 208 22.08 6.88 3.16
CA ALA A 208 22.27 8.32 2.95
C ALA A 208 21.30 8.88 1.92
N ALA A 209 21.12 8.20 0.79
CA ALA A 209 20.17 8.61 -0.26
C ALA A 209 18.72 8.57 0.25
N THR A 210 18.36 7.54 1.02
CA THR A 210 17.03 7.42 1.64
C THR A 210 16.76 8.57 2.60
N GLN A 211 17.73 8.97 3.42
CA GLN A 211 17.59 10.11 4.31
C GLN A 211 17.30 11.40 3.55
N VAL A 212 18.01 11.66 2.44
CA VAL A 212 17.77 12.83 1.58
C VAL A 212 16.39 12.76 0.94
N MET A 213 15.98 11.61 0.41
CA MET A 213 14.68 11.41 -0.22
C MET A 213 13.53 11.71 0.76
N PHE A 214 13.62 11.21 1.99
CA PHE A 214 12.56 11.40 2.99
C PHE A 214 12.60 12.75 3.70
N SER A 215 13.68 13.55 3.57
CA SER A 215 13.70 14.93 4.07
C SER A 215 12.71 15.85 3.34
N ASN A 216 12.33 15.51 2.11
CA ASN A 216 11.38 16.24 1.28
C ASN A 216 10.09 15.43 1.01
N ALA A 217 9.80 14.44 1.85
CA ALA A 217 8.66 13.55 1.66
C ALA A 217 7.32 14.30 1.72
N SER A 218 6.39 13.93 0.86
CA SER A 218 5.03 14.46 0.85
C SER A 218 4.25 13.99 2.09
N PRO A 219 3.28 14.77 2.61
CA PRO A 219 2.48 14.35 3.75
C PRO A 219 1.53 13.19 3.38
N ALA A 220 1.21 12.34 4.36
CA ALA A 220 0.27 11.22 4.17
C ALA A 220 -1.13 11.68 3.73
N SER A 221 -1.54 12.88 4.11
CA SER A 221 -2.81 13.50 3.70
C SER A 221 -2.91 13.73 2.19
N LEU A 222 -1.79 13.95 1.49
CA LEU A 222 -1.76 14.03 0.02
C LEU A 222 -2.21 12.69 -0.58
N VAL A 223 -1.66 11.58 -0.10
CA VAL A 223 -2.04 10.25 -0.59
C VAL A 223 -3.48 9.93 -0.23
N ALA A 224 -3.94 10.31 0.97
CA ALA A 224 -5.35 10.16 1.34
C ALA A 224 -6.29 10.91 0.37
N GLY A 225 -5.89 12.11 -0.09
CA GLY A 225 -6.61 12.87 -1.13
C GLY A 225 -6.71 12.12 -2.46
N VAL A 226 -5.61 11.54 -2.93
CA VAL A 226 -5.56 10.72 -4.15
C VAL A 226 -6.41 9.45 -4.01
N ILE A 227 -6.40 8.80 -2.84
CA ILE A 227 -7.27 7.65 -2.55
C ILE A 227 -8.75 8.06 -2.60
N TYR A 228 -9.08 9.23 -2.05
CA TYR A 228 -10.44 9.74 -2.08
C TYR A 228 -10.91 10.05 -3.51
N GLU A 229 -10.07 10.66 -4.32
CA GLU A 229 -10.30 10.87 -5.76
C GLU A 229 -10.55 9.53 -6.45
N ALA A 230 -9.66 8.56 -6.31
CA ALA A 230 -9.80 7.23 -6.90
C ALA A 230 -11.10 6.51 -6.50
N ALA A 231 -11.59 6.75 -5.27
CA ALA A 231 -12.85 6.18 -4.77
C ALA A 231 -14.11 6.90 -5.30
N THR A 232 -13.99 8.14 -5.78
CA THR A 232 -15.15 9.02 -6.01
C THR A 232 -15.26 9.59 -7.41
N ASP A 233 -14.21 9.54 -8.24
CA ASP A 233 -14.18 10.12 -9.58
C ASP A 233 -15.11 9.45 -10.59
N GLY A 234 -15.60 8.24 -10.31
CA GLY A 234 -16.51 7.50 -11.17
C GLY A 234 -15.88 6.94 -12.46
N THR A 235 -14.61 7.21 -12.72
CA THR A 235 -13.91 6.83 -13.96
C THR A 235 -13.44 5.37 -13.93
N ASP A 236 -12.92 4.89 -15.07
CA ASP A 236 -12.24 3.60 -15.20
C ASP A 236 -10.71 3.73 -15.18
N GLN A 237 -10.20 4.92 -14.79
CA GLN A 237 -8.77 5.13 -14.61
C GLN A 237 -8.22 4.11 -13.61
N LEU A 238 -7.19 3.36 -14.02
CA LEU A 238 -6.61 2.29 -13.21
C LEU A 238 -5.55 2.81 -12.22
N ARG A 239 -4.69 3.76 -12.64
CA ARG A 239 -3.50 4.20 -11.87
C ARG A 239 -3.56 5.66 -11.49
N TYR A 240 -3.19 5.95 -10.24
CA TYR A 240 -3.17 7.28 -9.63
C TYR A 240 -1.83 7.51 -8.96
N THR A 241 -1.00 8.34 -9.55
CA THR A 241 0.31 8.68 -8.98
C THR A 241 0.15 9.74 -7.88
N ALA A 242 0.74 9.50 -6.72
CA ALA A 242 0.63 10.37 -5.56
C ALA A 242 1.97 10.98 -5.15
N GLY A 243 2.14 12.26 -5.42
CA GLY A 243 3.36 13.05 -5.18
C GLY A 243 4.03 13.52 -6.47
N GLU A 244 4.63 14.71 -6.44
CA GLU A 244 5.34 15.25 -7.61
C GLU A 244 6.64 14.48 -7.90
N ASP A 245 7.30 14.00 -6.85
CA ASP A 245 8.44 13.09 -6.95
C ASP A 245 8.05 11.80 -7.68
N ALA A 246 6.90 11.22 -7.32
CA ALA A 246 6.38 10.02 -7.96
C ALA A 246 6.08 10.23 -9.45
N LYS A 247 5.45 11.35 -9.81
CA LYS A 247 5.17 11.68 -11.21
C LYS A 247 6.46 11.80 -12.02
N THR A 248 7.41 12.54 -11.50
CA THR A 248 8.73 12.75 -12.15
C THR A 248 9.48 11.43 -12.37
N LEU A 249 9.52 10.58 -11.34
CA LEU A 249 10.21 9.30 -11.39
C LEU A 249 9.57 8.33 -12.38
N ILE A 250 8.23 8.17 -12.32
CA ILE A 250 7.50 7.26 -13.23
C ILE A 250 7.65 7.74 -14.68
N GLU A 251 7.54 9.04 -14.94
CA GLU A 251 7.70 9.58 -16.30
C GLU A 251 9.11 9.39 -16.81
N SER A 252 10.13 9.67 -16.01
CA SER A 252 11.54 9.42 -16.36
C SER A 252 11.79 7.94 -16.69
N ARG A 253 11.17 7.01 -15.92
CA ARG A 253 11.29 5.57 -16.19
C ARG A 253 10.66 5.18 -17.53
N LYS A 254 9.53 5.76 -17.89
CA LYS A 254 8.86 5.48 -19.17
C LYS A 254 9.67 5.93 -20.38
N GLN A 255 10.46 7.00 -20.24
CA GLN A 255 11.24 7.59 -21.32
C GLN A 255 12.62 6.93 -21.48
N ALA A 256 13.10 6.18 -20.50
CA ALA A 256 14.41 5.56 -20.50
C ALA A 256 14.31 4.05 -20.81
N ASP A 257 15.23 3.53 -21.62
CA ASP A 257 15.48 2.10 -21.70
C ASP A 257 16.14 1.58 -20.40
N ASP A 258 16.25 0.26 -20.25
CA ASP A 258 16.77 -0.34 -19.03
C ASP A 258 18.23 0.06 -18.76
N ALA A 259 19.08 0.11 -19.79
CA ALA A 259 20.49 0.44 -19.64
C ALA A 259 20.66 1.89 -19.17
N THR A 260 19.95 2.83 -19.79
CA THR A 260 19.94 4.25 -19.43
C THR A 260 19.41 4.47 -18.02
N PHE A 261 18.30 3.82 -17.66
CA PHE A 261 17.71 3.93 -16.34
C PHE A 261 18.65 3.40 -15.24
N ILE A 262 19.21 2.20 -15.43
CA ILE A 262 20.13 1.59 -14.47
C ILE A 262 21.38 2.43 -14.30
N ALA A 263 21.97 2.95 -15.40
CA ALA A 263 23.14 3.83 -15.34
C ALA A 263 22.83 5.13 -14.58
N GLY A 264 21.67 5.74 -14.83
CA GLY A 264 21.20 6.93 -14.12
C GLY A 264 21.05 6.70 -12.62
N MET A 265 20.40 5.58 -12.23
CA MET A 265 20.24 5.19 -10.82
C MET A 265 21.59 4.95 -10.14
N ARG A 266 22.54 4.29 -10.82
CA ARG A 266 23.90 4.09 -10.30
C ARG A 266 24.59 5.44 -10.06
N THR A 267 24.53 6.35 -11.02
CA THR A 267 25.13 7.69 -10.92
C THR A 267 24.53 8.47 -9.76
N GLN A 268 23.18 8.47 -9.62
CA GLN A 268 22.48 9.18 -8.56
C GLN A 268 22.86 8.68 -7.16
N LEU A 269 23.17 7.41 -7.02
CA LEU A 269 23.59 6.79 -5.76
C LEU A 269 25.11 6.75 -5.58
N GLY A 270 25.89 7.27 -6.55
CA GLY A 270 27.34 7.24 -6.51
C GLY A 270 27.94 5.82 -6.61
N LEU A 271 27.30 4.93 -7.38
CA LEU A 271 27.70 3.52 -7.58
C LEU A 271 28.53 3.33 -8.85
#